data_ca5e5e9e7203319051a00f457d0582c6
#
_entry.id   ca5e5e9e7203319051a00f457d0582c6
#
_cell.length_a   1.000
_cell.length_b   1.000
_cell.length_c   1.000
_cell.angle_alpha   90.00
_cell.angle_beta   90.00
_cell.angle_gamma   90.00
#
_symmetry.space_group_name_H-M   'P 1'
#
loop_
_entity.id
_entity.type
_entity.pdbx_description
1 polymer ?
#
loop_
_entity_poly.entity_id
_entity_poly.type
_entity_poly.pdbx_seq_one_letter_code
_entity_poly.pdbx_strand_id
1 'polypeptide(L)'
;MKPLTEQEIRTAFVNCTKGEAKRLSVPRDLADRPWDDLDYLGWRDPQAPHRAYLVTELDGRPRALALRCPSPAPSQPRRGMCSMCLTTPTGGVSLMVAPKAGKAGQQGNTVGTYLCSDLACSLYVRGRKDPGAGARLPESLTLEEKIQRTMANVAAFIATVTA
;
A
#
# COMPACT_ATOMS: atom_id res chain seq x y z
N MET A 1 7.69 11.07 1.77
CA MET A 1 6.48 11.92 1.57
C MET A 1 6.29 12.85 2.76
N LYS A 2 5.50 13.92 2.60
CA LYS A 2 5.17 14.81 3.72
C LYS A 2 4.33 14.08 4.77
N PRO A 3 4.47 14.42 6.06
CA PRO A 3 3.54 13.97 7.09
C PRO A 3 2.11 14.36 6.74
N LEU A 4 1.18 13.43 6.90
CA LEU A 4 -0.25 13.66 6.66
C LEU A 4 -1.01 13.60 7.99
N THR A 5 -1.99 14.47 8.12
CA THR A 5 -2.97 14.43 9.22
C THR A 5 -4.03 13.36 8.96
N GLU A 6 -4.71 12.94 10.00
CA GLU A 6 -5.86 12.03 9.89
C GLU A 6 -6.93 12.56 8.92
N GLN A 7 -7.21 13.87 8.97
CA GLN A 7 -8.20 14.50 8.10
C GLN A 7 -7.77 14.45 6.62
N GLU A 8 -6.50 14.73 6.33
CA GLU A 8 -5.97 14.63 4.97
C GLU A 8 -6.07 13.19 4.44
N ILE A 9 -5.73 12.19 5.26
CA ILE A 9 -5.87 10.78 4.91
C ILE A 9 -7.33 10.43 4.61
N ARG A 10 -8.27 10.81 5.48
CA ARG A 10 -9.70 10.50 5.30
C ARG A 10 -10.30 11.12 4.04
N THR A 11 -9.85 12.30 3.65
CA THR A 11 -10.33 12.99 2.44
C THR A 11 -9.64 12.52 1.15
N ALA A 12 -8.53 11.77 1.26
CA ALA A 12 -7.75 11.31 0.11
C ALA A 12 -8.31 10.05 -0.58
N PHE A 13 -9.22 9.32 0.04
CA PHE A 13 -9.75 8.06 -0.51
C PHE A 13 -10.51 8.27 -1.81
N VAL A 14 -10.14 7.49 -2.84
CA VAL A 14 -10.72 7.60 -4.19
C VAL A 14 -11.68 6.47 -4.53
N ASN A 15 -11.69 5.36 -3.78
CA ASN A 15 -12.44 4.15 -4.10
C ASN A 15 -13.35 3.64 -2.97
N CYS A 16 -13.69 4.50 -2.02
CA CYS A 16 -14.72 4.22 -1.03
C CYS A 16 -15.60 5.47 -0.81
N THR A 17 -16.73 5.29 -0.15
CA THR A 17 -17.62 6.39 0.16
C THR A 17 -17.07 7.29 1.27
N LYS A 18 -17.53 8.54 1.33
CA LYS A 18 -17.17 9.47 2.43
C LYS A 18 -17.54 8.90 3.81
N GLY A 19 -18.64 8.16 3.89
CA GLY A 19 -19.06 7.49 5.12
C GLY A 19 -18.14 6.39 5.54
N GLU A 20 -17.64 5.57 4.59
CA GLU A 20 -16.63 4.55 4.86
C GLU A 20 -15.30 5.17 5.28
N ALA A 21 -14.84 6.21 4.58
CA ALA A 21 -13.62 6.93 4.91
C ALA A 21 -13.64 7.54 6.32
N LYS A 22 -14.82 7.96 6.81
CA LYS A 22 -14.99 8.46 8.18
C LYS A 22 -14.89 7.36 9.24
N ARG A 23 -15.28 6.13 8.92
CA ARG A 23 -15.36 5.00 9.88
C ARG A 23 -14.13 4.11 9.92
N LEU A 24 -13.27 4.15 8.90
CA LEU A 24 -12.07 3.33 8.85
C LEU A 24 -11.09 3.73 9.96
N SER A 25 -10.30 2.76 10.41
CA SER A 25 -9.24 2.99 11.40
C SER A 25 -8.02 3.63 10.71
N VAL A 26 -7.64 4.82 11.16
CA VAL A 26 -6.37 5.47 10.78
C VAL A 26 -5.34 5.19 11.89
N PRO A 27 -4.06 4.96 11.57
CA PRO A 27 -3.03 4.77 12.59
C PRO A 27 -2.99 5.94 13.57
N ARG A 28 -2.93 5.62 14.88
CA ARG A 28 -2.89 6.64 15.94
C ARG A 28 -1.49 7.25 16.10
N ASP A 29 -0.48 6.55 15.61
CA ASP A 29 0.94 6.90 15.70
C ASP A 29 1.45 7.65 14.46
N LEU A 30 0.59 8.44 13.80
CA LEU A 30 0.98 9.19 12.59
C LEU A 30 2.19 10.09 12.82
N ALA A 31 2.30 10.71 14.01
CA ALA A 31 3.42 11.58 14.34
C ALA A 31 4.76 10.83 14.42
N ASP A 32 4.72 9.53 14.74
CA ASP A 32 5.91 8.70 14.93
C ASP A 32 6.29 7.90 13.68
N ARG A 33 5.54 8.05 12.58
CA ARG A 33 5.84 7.37 11.32
C ARG A 33 7.08 7.97 10.66
N PRO A 34 7.93 7.12 10.04
CA PRO A 34 9.16 7.59 9.37
C PRO A 34 8.83 8.21 8.00
N TRP A 35 8.11 9.32 7.97
CA TRP A 35 7.59 9.95 6.76
C TRP A 35 8.65 10.19 5.68
N ASP A 36 9.88 10.55 6.07
CA ASP A 36 10.98 10.78 5.13
C ASP A 36 11.42 9.50 4.39
N ASP A 37 11.17 8.35 4.99
CA ASP A 37 11.47 7.03 4.40
C ASP A 37 10.26 6.40 3.69
N LEU A 38 9.12 7.10 3.59
CA LEU A 38 7.91 6.58 2.98
C LEU A 38 7.64 7.17 1.59
N ASP A 39 7.35 6.29 0.63
CA ASP A 39 6.77 6.62 -0.67
C ASP A 39 5.25 6.55 -0.60
N TYR A 40 4.77 5.64 0.23
CA TYR A 40 3.40 5.54 0.66
C TYR A 40 3.32 5.03 2.10
N LEU A 41 2.27 5.38 2.81
CA LEU A 41 1.91 4.79 4.09
C LEU A 41 0.85 3.71 3.83
N GLY A 42 1.15 2.47 4.18
CA GLY A 42 0.21 1.37 4.14
C GLY A 42 -0.02 0.79 5.54
N TRP A 43 -1.25 0.36 5.81
CA TRP A 43 -1.58 -0.30 7.07
C TRP A 43 -2.75 -1.26 6.91
N ARG A 44 -2.82 -2.25 7.81
CA ARG A 44 -3.97 -3.12 7.98
C ARG A 44 -4.87 -2.58 9.09
N ASP A 45 -6.16 -2.74 8.92
CA ASP A 45 -7.12 -2.39 9.97
C ASP A 45 -6.98 -3.37 11.14
N PRO A 46 -6.63 -2.91 12.35
CA PRO A 46 -6.46 -3.81 13.50
C PRO A 46 -7.77 -4.45 13.94
N GLN A 47 -8.92 -3.86 13.64
CA GLN A 47 -10.23 -4.38 13.99
C GLN A 47 -10.87 -5.20 12.86
N ALA A 48 -10.36 -5.06 11.64
CA ALA A 48 -10.85 -5.77 10.47
C ALA A 48 -9.66 -6.24 9.61
N PRO A 49 -8.98 -7.34 9.98
CA PRO A 49 -7.71 -7.77 9.35
C PRO A 49 -7.80 -8.06 7.84
N HIS A 50 -9.01 -8.25 7.32
CA HIS A 50 -9.27 -8.39 5.89
C HIS A 50 -9.33 -7.04 5.15
N ARG A 51 -9.15 -5.93 5.84
CA ARG A 51 -9.07 -4.58 5.27
C ARG A 51 -7.66 -4.02 5.43
N ALA A 52 -7.22 -3.37 4.39
CA ALA A 52 -5.95 -2.65 4.36
C ALA A 52 -6.14 -1.31 3.63
N TYR A 53 -5.23 -0.42 3.85
CA TYR A 53 -5.29 0.92 3.27
C TYR A 53 -3.89 1.35 2.85
N LEU A 54 -3.85 2.21 1.85
CA LEU A 54 -2.64 2.80 1.33
C LEU A 54 -2.90 4.28 1.05
N VAL A 55 -2.00 5.15 1.46
CA VAL A 55 -2.01 6.57 1.07
C VAL A 55 -0.65 6.99 0.56
N THR A 56 -0.63 7.72 -0.54
CA THR A 56 0.57 8.28 -1.16
C THR A 56 0.31 9.71 -1.63
N GLU A 57 1.37 10.42 -1.98
CA GLU A 57 1.29 11.73 -2.61
C GLU A 57 1.54 11.58 -4.11
N LEU A 58 0.57 11.98 -4.94
CA LEU A 58 0.69 12.04 -6.39
C LEU A 58 0.35 13.45 -6.86
N ASP A 59 1.23 14.04 -7.66
CA ASP A 59 1.07 15.40 -8.19
C ASP A 59 0.80 16.43 -7.08
N GLY A 60 1.48 16.30 -5.95
CA GLY A 60 1.37 17.18 -4.80
C GLY A 60 0.05 17.03 -4.01
N ARG A 61 -0.71 15.95 -4.25
CA ARG A 61 -1.98 15.69 -3.57
C ARG A 61 -2.01 14.30 -2.97
N PRO A 62 -2.52 14.13 -1.74
CA PRO A 62 -2.72 12.80 -1.18
C PRO A 62 -3.80 12.02 -1.95
N ARG A 63 -3.49 10.74 -2.20
CA ARG A 63 -4.40 9.76 -2.81
C ARG A 63 -4.38 8.51 -1.97
N ALA A 64 -5.54 8.02 -1.58
CA ALA A 64 -5.69 6.84 -0.76
C ALA A 64 -6.58 5.78 -1.40
N LEU A 65 -6.26 4.52 -1.15
CA LEU A 65 -7.04 3.36 -1.57
C LEU A 65 -7.48 2.55 -0.35
N ALA A 66 -8.74 2.14 -0.38
CA ALA A 66 -9.25 1.07 0.45
C ALA A 66 -9.03 -0.27 -0.27
N LEU A 67 -8.46 -1.24 0.43
CA LEU A 67 -8.08 -2.54 -0.08
C LEU A 67 -8.76 -3.65 0.73
N ARG A 68 -9.05 -4.75 0.07
CA ARG A 68 -9.42 -6.01 0.71
C ARG A 68 -8.28 -7.00 0.57
N CYS A 69 -8.01 -7.74 1.60
CA CYS A 69 -6.96 -8.75 1.62
C CYS A 69 -7.49 -10.03 2.26
N PRO A 70 -6.92 -11.20 1.95
CA PRO A 70 -7.29 -12.43 2.60
C PRO A 70 -7.15 -12.30 4.11
N SER A 71 -8.11 -12.83 4.84
CA SER A 71 -8.12 -12.88 6.29
C SER A 71 -8.23 -14.34 6.73
N PRO A 72 -7.67 -14.67 7.88
CA PRO A 72 -6.52 -14.07 8.55
C PRO A 72 -5.25 -14.31 7.75
N ALA A 73 -4.14 -13.66 8.11
CA ALA A 73 -2.85 -14.00 7.51
C ALA A 73 -2.68 -15.53 7.54
N PRO A 74 -2.47 -16.20 6.40
CA PRO A 74 -2.30 -17.64 6.39
C PRO A 74 -1.21 -18.03 7.37
N SER A 75 -1.35 -19.16 8.03
CA SER A 75 -0.36 -19.71 8.96
C SER A 75 1.04 -19.82 8.33
N GLN A 76 1.08 -19.84 6.99
CA GLN A 76 2.30 -19.72 6.20
C GLN A 76 2.16 -18.55 5.24
N PRO A 77 3.07 -17.54 5.31
CA PRO A 77 3.08 -16.43 4.36
C PRO A 77 3.24 -16.95 2.94
N ARG A 78 2.44 -16.43 2.01
CA ARG A 78 2.61 -16.75 0.60
C ARG A 78 3.94 -16.18 0.11
N ARG A 79 4.86 -17.02 -0.28
CA ARG A 79 6.08 -16.61 -0.94
C ARG A 79 5.74 -16.04 -2.32
N GLY A 80 6.34 -14.92 -2.67
CA GLY A 80 6.14 -14.29 -3.95
C GLY A 80 6.77 -12.91 -4.00
N MET A 81 6.86 -12.37 -5.21
CA MET A 81 7.40 -11.04 -5.44
C MET A 81 6.30 -9.99 -5.30
N CYS A 82 6.59 -8.93 -4.57
CA CYS A 82 5.72 -7.78 -4.47
C CYS A 82 5.71 -6.99 -5.78
N SER A 83 4.53 -6.67 -6.31
CA SER A 83 4.38 -5.91 -7.55
C SER A 83 4.82 -4.45 -7.45
N MET A 84 4.94 -3.90 -6.24
CA MET A 84 5.38 -2.52 -6.02
C MET A 84 6.90 -2.41 -5.91
N CYS A 85 7.50 -3.10 -4.95
CA CYS A 85 8.91 -2.94 -4.62
C CYS A 85 9.83 -4.02 -5.21
N LEU A 86 9.27 -5.04 -5.85
CA LEU A 86 9.98 -6.19 -6.43
C LEU A 86 10.88 -6.95 -5.43
N THR A 87 10.56 -6.88 -4.14
CA THR A 87 11.16 -7.76 -3.13
C THR A 87 10.31 -9.01 -2.93
N THR A 88 10.94 -10.07 -2.42
CA THR A 88 10.27 -11.32 -2.03
C THR A 88 10.38 -11.47 -0.51
N PRO A 89 9.59 -10.70 0.28
CA PRO A 89 9.79 -10.62 1.72
C PRO A 89 9.44 -11.93 2.41
N THR A 90 10.17 -12.26 3.49
CA THR A 90 9.89 -13.45 4.31
C THR A 90 8.51 -13.41 4.96
N GLY A 91 8.00 -12.21 5.26
CA GLY A 91 6.61 -12.00 5.70
C GLY A 91 5.56 -12.24 4.62
N GLY A 92 6.00 -12.54 3.40
CA GLY A 92 5.16 -12.89 2.28
C GLY A 92 4.47 -11.71 1.58
N VAL A 93 3.76 -12.06 0.52
CA VAL A 93 2.89 -11.15 -0.22
C VAL A 93 1.43 -11.57 -0.06
N SER A 94 0.53 -10.60 -0.13
CA SER A 94 -0.91 -10.81 -0.12
C SER A 94 -1.52 -10.26 -1.40
N LEU A 95 -2.50 -10.97 -1.95
CA LEU A 95 -3.36 -10.42 -3.00
C LEU A 95 -4.24 -9.35 -2.36
N MET A 96 -4.00 -8.11 -2.70
CA MET A 96 -4.81 -6.99 -2.24
C MET A 96 -5.69 -6.50 -3.39
N VAL A 97 -6.98 -6.40 -3.10
CA VAL A 97 -8.02 -6.12 -4.10
C VAL A 97 -8.64 -4.77 -3.79
N ALA A 98 -8.57 -3.85 -4.73
CA ALA A 98 -9.19 -2.55 -4.68
C ALA A 98 -10.51 -2.56 -5.47
N PRO A 99 -11.66 -2.19 -4.88
CA PRO A 99 -12.82 -1.80 -5.66
C PRO A 99 -12.44 -0.64 -6.59
N LYS A 100 -12.92 -0.66 -7.83
CA LYS A 100 -12.72 0.48 -8.72
C LYS A 100 -13.46 1.72 -8.18
N ALA A 101 -12.96 2.88 -8.54
CA ALA A 101 -13.63 4.13 -8.17
C ALA A 101 -14.97 4.29 -8.89
N GLY A 102 -15.90 5.04 -8.30
CA GLY A 102 -17.17 5.41 -8.91
C GLY A 102 -18.13 4.24 -9.17
N LYS A 103 -18.90 4.35 -10.25
CA LYS A 103 -19.95 3.38 -10.60
C LYS A 103 -19.40 1.97 -10.83
N ALA A 104 -18.24 1.85 -11.45
CA ALA A 104 -17.64 0.54 -11.73
C ALA A 104 -17.39 -0.26 -10.44
N GLY A 105 -16.89 0.37 -9.40
CA GLY A 105 -16.71 -0.27 -8.10
C GLY A 105 -18.03 -0.61 -7.41
N GLN A 106 -19.05 0.23 -7.54
CA GLN A 106 -20.39 -0.05 -7.03
C GLN A 106 -21.04 -1.26 -7.73
N GLN A 107 -20.67 -1.52 -8.97
CA GLN A 107 -21.08 -2.70 -9.74
C GLN A 107 -20.24 -3.94 -9.44
N GLY A 108 -19.30 -3.87 -8.47
CA GLY A 108 -18.46 -4.98 -8.07
C GLY A 108 -17.15 -5.14 -8.85
N ASN A 109 -16.82 -4.21 -9.74
CA ASN A 109 -15.55 -4.25 -10.47
C ASN A 109 -14.38 -3.95 -9.53
N THR A 110 -13.36 -4.78 -9.59
CA THR A 110 -12.18 -4.71 -8.72
C THR A 110 -10.89 -4.87 -9.51
N VAL A 111 -9.80 -4.43 -8.93
CA VAL A 111 -8.42 -4.63 -9.41
C VAL A 111 -7.60 -5.23 -8.28
N GLY A 112 -6.89 -6.32 -8.57
CA GLY A 112 -6.02 -6.99 -7.60
C GLY A 112 -4.56 -6.86 -7.97
N THR A 113 -3.71 -6.79 -6.94
CA THR A 113 -2.26 -6.84 -7.08
C THR A 113 -1.63 -7.50 -5.86
N TYR A 114 -0.44 -8.08 -6.03
CA TYR A 114 0.31 -8.66 -4.92
C TYR A 114 1.20 -7.59 -4.27
N LEU A 115 0.97 -7.35 -3.00
CA LEU A 115 1.74 -6.41 -2.19
C LEU A 115 2.41 -7.14 -1.02
N CYS A 116 3.50 -6.56 -0.51
CA CYS A 116 4.04 -6.98 0.79
C CYS A 116 2.91 -7.04 1.81
N SER A 117 2.78 -8.16 2.51
CA SER A 117 1.66 -8.39 3.44
C SER A 117 1.57 -7.37 4.56
N ASP A 118 2.70 -6.77 4.92
CA ASP A 118 2.83 -5.70 5.92
C ASP A 118 2.79 -4.30 5.32
N LEU A 119 2.68 -4.16 4.00
CA LEU A 119 2.69 -2.89 3.26
C LEU A 119 3.94 -2.02 3.49
N ALA A 120 5.07 -2.63 3.88
CA ALA A 120 6.30 -1.92 4.24
C ALA A 120 7.28 -1.75 3.06
N CYS A 121 6.80 -1.71 1.81
CA CYS A 121 7.63 -1.63 0.61
C CYS A 121 8.69 -0.52 0.66
N SER A 122 8.31 0.68 1.10
CA SER A 122 9.22 1.82 1.20
C SER A 122 10.42 1.54 2.10
N LEU A 123 10.19 0.85 3.21
CA LEU A 123 11.24 0.48 4.16
C LEU A 123 12.12 -0.64 3.63
N TYR A 124 11.56 -1.61 2.92
CA TYR A 124 12.33 -2.67 2.26
C TYR A 124 13.25 -2.12 1.17
N VAL A 125 12.75 -1.23 0.32
CA VAL A 125 13.54 -0.60 -0.75
C VAL A 125 14.72 0.18 -0.18
N ARG A 126 14.53 0.88 0.93
CA ARG A 126 15.58 1.70 1.57
C ARG A 126 16.50 0.92 2.51
N GLY A 127 16.26 -0.37 2.69
CA GLY A 127 17.02 -1.17 3.66
C GLY A 127 16.78 -0.80 5.12
N ARG A 128 15.68 -0.08 5.40
CA ARG A 128 15.24 0.26 6.78
C ARG A 128 14.56 -0.92 7.46
N LYS A 129 14.04 -1.85 6.68
CA LYS A 129 13.50 -3.14 7.12
C LYS A 129 14.13 -4.24 6.31
N ASP A 130 14.58 -5.31 6.98
CA ASP A 130 15.15 -6.46 6.31
C ASP A 130 14.04 -7.36 5.74
N PRO A 131 14.00 -7.60 4.43
CA PRO A 131 13.02 -8.49 3.83
C PRO A 131 13.37 -9.97 3.99
N GLY A 132 14.57 -10.29 4.50
CA GLY A 132 15.10 -11.64 4.65
C GLY A 132 16.15 -12.01 3.61
N ALA A 133 16.85 -13.10 3.88
CA ALA A 133 17.92 -13.59 2.99
C ALA A 133 17.38 -13.95 1.60
N GLY A 134 18.05 -13.48 0.55
CA GLY A 134 17.67 -13.76 -0.85
C GLY A 134 16.41 -13.05 -1.32
N ALA A 135 15.81 -12.18 -0.49
CA ALA A 135 14.55 -11.51 -0.80
C ALA A 135 14.69 -10.33 -1.77
N ARG A 136 15.90 -9.86 -2.01
CA ARG A 136 16.18 -8.74 -2.92
C ARG A 136 16.54 -9.24 -4.30
N LEU A 137 15.94 -8.62 -5.30
CA LEU A 137 16.31 -8.88 -6.69
C LEU A 137 17.76 -8.41 -6.95
N PRO A 138 18.65 -9.26 -7.49
CA PRO A 138 19.98 -8.82 -7.95
C PRO A 138 19.80 -7.88 -9.14
N GLU A 139 20.14 -6.60 -8.97
CA GLU A 139 19.95 -5.57 -10.00
C GLU A 139 20.96 -4.44 -9.83
N SER A 140 21.26 -3.75 -10.93
CA SER A 140 22.20 -2.64 -10.97
C SER A 140 21.58 -1.27 -10.67
N LEU A 141 20.28 -1.20 -10.41
CA LEU A 141 19.59 0.06 -10.12
C LEU A 141 20.10 0.70 -8.83
N THR A 142 20.28 2.00 -8.87
CA THR A 142 20.53 2.81 -7.68
C THR A 142 19.33 2.81 -6.74
N LEU A 143 19.53 3.23 -5.49
CA LEU A 143 18.44 3.38 -4.54
C LEU A 143 17.35 4.33 -5.07
N GLU A 144 17.74 5.45 -5.64
CA GLU A 144 16.80 6.43 -6.20
C GLU A 144 15.95 5.83 -7.34
N GLU A 145 16.57 5.09 -8.25
CA GLU A 145 15.85 4.42 -9.33
C GLU A 145 14.88 3.36 -8.82
N LYS A 146 15.23 2.64 -7.75
CA LYS A 146 14.32 1.68 -7.08
C LYS A 146 13.13 2.38 -6.44
N ILE A 147 13.36 3.52 -5.80
CA ILE A 147 12.30 4.35 -5.22
C ILE A 147 11.37 4.86 -6.33
N GLN A 148 11.92 5.42 -7.39
CA GLN A 148 11.14 5.91 -8.54
C GLN A 148 10.31 4.80 -9.17
N ARG A 149 10.88 3.60 -9.35
CA ARG A 149 10.14 2.44 -9.84
C ARG A 149 8.99 2.05 -8.92
N THR A 150 9.23 2.02 -7.61
CA THR A 150 8.19 1.71 -6.62
C THR A 150 7.05 2.74 -6.69
N MET A 151 7.38 4.02 -6.76
CA MET A 151 6.41 5.11 -6.92
C MET A 151 5.62 4.98 -8.22
N ALA A 152 6.28 4.67 -9.33
CA ALA A 152 5.64 4.47 -10.62
C ALA A 152 4.64 3.29 -10.58
N ASN A 153 5.00 2.19 -9.93
CA ASN A 153 4.12 1.04 -9.75
C ASN A 153 2.88 1.37 -8.89
N VAL A 154 3.07 2.12 -7.81
CA VAL A 154 1.96 2.61 -6.98
C VAL A 154 1.04 3.54 -7.77
N ALA A 155 1.60 4.48 -8.51
CA ALA A 155 0.84 5.41 -9.35
C ALA A 155 0.03 4.67 -10.43
N ALA A 156 0.64 3.67 -11.09
CA ALA A 156 -0.04 2.85 -12.10
C ALA A 156 -1.20 2.05 -11.50
N PHE A 157 -1.02 1.51 -10.31
CA PHE A 157 -2.10 0.80 -9.61
C PHE A 157 -3.27 1.74 -9.28
N ILE A 158 -2.99 2.93 -8.72
CA ILE A 158 -4.01 3.95 -8.44
C ILE A 158 -4.72 4.37 -9.74
N ALA A 159 -3.98 4.61 -10.83
CA ALA A 159 -4.56 4.95 -12.12
C ALA A 159 -5.52 3.85 -12.63
N THR A 160 -5.15 2.58 -12.47
CA THR A 160 -6.02 1.45 -12.86
C THR A 160 -7.30 1.38 -12.03
N VAL A 161 -7.22 1.71 -10.74
CA VAL A 161 -8.40 1.75 -9.84
C VAL A 161 -9.33 2.90 -10.19
N THR A 162 -8.79 4.03 -10.63
CA THR A 162 -9.56 5.25 -10.94
C THR A 162 -10.02 5.36 -12.39
N ALA A 163 -9.53 4.48 -13.25
CA ALA A 163 -9.90 4.44 -14.68
C ALA A 163 -11.35 4.00 -14.94
#